data_991684ec3e78ac32fcbec3898ff9f823
#
_entry.id   991684ec3e78ac32fcbec3898ff9f823
#
_cell.length_a   1.000
_cell.length_b   1.000
_cell.length_c   1.000
_cell.angle_alpha   90.00
_cell.angle_beta   90.00
_cell.angle_gamma   90.00
#
_symmetry.space_group_name_H-M   'P 1'
#
loop_
_entity.id
_entity.type
_entity.pdbx_description
1 polymer ?
#
loop_
_entity_poly.entity_id
_entity_poly.type
_entity_poly.pdbx_seq_one_letter_code
_entity_poly.pdbx_strand_id
1 'polypeptide(L)'
;ITMLTVGEFLSMSDNSKIHAYFKEHYLHFFPKLEQESYKIFNKQATNLWNVIKIIHGYLLNTIPLDNWLLTDGFPLPICHYARASRSTLFKDKTGFSYCAAKNERYYGFKVLLVTTASGLPVDYVIDSGNTDERELLLRANLPPNSNVIGDKGFIGTEFAESLAQQSQARMITQTRSNMLKQIPKSLNSLIV
;
A
#
# COMPACT_ATOMS: atom_id res chain seq x y z
N ILE A 1 14.53 8.53 12.42
CA ILE A 1 14.26 7.32 11.62
C ILE A 1 14.42 6.09 12.47
N THR A 2 15.58 5.81 13.08
CA THR A 2 15.85 4.61 13.89
C THR A 2 14.72 4.29 14.88
N MET A 3 14.27 5.26 15.66
CA MET A 3 13.17 5.06 16.62
C MET A 3 11.86 4.62 15.93
N LEU A 4 11.53 5.21 14.79
CA LEU A 4 10.33 4.85 14.03
C LEU A 4 10.46 3.41 13.48
N THR A 5 11.60 3.08 12.88
CA THR A 5 11.83 1.73 12.33
C THR A 5 11.78 0.65 13.42
N VAL A 6 12.42 0.90 14.56
CA VAL A 6 12.37 -0.04 15.71
C VAL A 6 10.97 -0.10 16.31
N GLY A 7 10.27 1.04 16.37
CA GLY A 7 8.88 1.08 16.84
C GLY A 7 7.95 0.20 15.98
N GLU A 8 8.05 0.29 14.67
CA GLU A 8 7.32 -0.58 13.73
C GLU A 8 7.69 -2.07 13.92
N PHE A 9 8.99 -2.36 14.03
CA PHE A 9 9.47 -3.73 14.28
C PHE A 9 8.90 -4.31 15.60
N LEU A 10 8.73 -3.46 16.63
CA LEU A 10 8.11 -3.82 17.90
C LEU A 10 6.57 -3.73 17.88
N SER A 11 5.97 -3.54 16.71
CA SER A 11 4.51 -3.43 16.54
C SER A 11 3.87 -2.30 17.36
N MET A 12 4.58 -1.20 17.55
CA MET A 12 4.06 -0.02 18.22
C MET A 12 3.18 0.79 17.26
N SER A 13 1.90 0.88 17.56
CA SER A 13 0.87 1.42 16.67
C SER A 13 0.86 2.94 16.51
N ASP A 14 1.58 3.68 17.36
CA ASP A 14 1.56 5.13 17.33
C ASP A 14 2.87 5.77 17.87
N ASN A 15 3.11 6.98 17.40
CA ASN A 15 4.29 7.76 17.77
C ASN A 15 4.38 8.07 19.28
N SER A 16 3.28 8.10 20.01
CA SER A 16 3.31 8.38 21.46
C SER A 16 3.91 7.23 22.23
N LYS A 17 3.57 6.00 21.84
CA LYS A 17 4.16 4.77 22.40
C LYS A 17 5.64 4.68 22.08
N ILE A 18 6.02 4.96 20.83
CA ILE A 18 7.43 4.98 20.40
C ILE A 18 8.22 6.00 21.24
N HIS A 19 7.73 7.23 21.34
CA HIS A 19 8.38 8.29 22.13
C HIS A 19 8.56 7.89 23.61
N ALA A 20 7.48 7.39 24.26
CA ALA A 20 7.52 6.97 25.65
C ALA A 20 8.51 5.82 25.87
N TYR A 21 8.49 4.80 25.03
CA TYR A 21 9.37 3.65 25.09
C TYR A 21 10.85 4.03 24.99
N PHE A 22 11.21 4.84 24.01
CA PHE A 22 12.60 5.26 23.84
C PHE A 22 13.08 6.21 24.94
N LYS A 23 12.17 7.06 25.46
CA LYS A 23 12.47 7.94 26.59
C LYS A 23 12.72 7.16 27.88
N GLU A 24 11.99 6.08 28.11
CA GLU A 24 12.11 5.25 29.30
C GLU A 24 13.36 4.32 29.25
N HIS A 25 13.59 3.68 28.10
CA HIS A 25 14.57 2.60 28.04
C HIS A 25 15.89 2.95 27.34
N TYR A 26 15.90 3.98 26.49
CA TYR A 26 17.03 4.28 25.61
C TYR A 26 17.49 5.73 25.66
N LEU A 27 17.26 6.43 26.76
CA LEU A 27 17.62 7.83 26.90
C LEU A 27 19.13 8.07 26.70
N HIS A 28 19.96 7.10 27.09
CA HIS A 28 21.42 7.14 26.91
C HIS A 28 21.86 7.18 25.43
N PHE A 29 21.07 6.62 24.52
CA PHE A 29 21.31 6.75 23.06
C PHE A 29 20.66 8.00 22.47
N PHE A 30 19.59 8.50 23.09
CA PHE A 30 18.79 9.62 22.59
C PHE A 30 18.61 10.69 23.68
N PRO A 31 19.70 11.32 24.18
CA PRO A 31 19.62 12.21 25.35
C PRO A 31 18.71 13.44 25.14
N LYS A 32 18.51 13.87 23.90
CA LYS A 32 17.58 14.97 23.60
C LYS A 32 16.12 14.66 23.96
N LEU A 33 15.73 13.39 24.03
CA LEU A 33 14.36 13.00 24.41
C LEU A 33 14.02 13.40 25.85
N GLU A 34 15.00 13.63 26.70
CA GLU A 34 14.77 14.11 28.07
C GLU A 34 14.04 15.45 28.08
N GLN A 35 14.44 16.35 27.20
CA GLN A 35 13.94 17.71 27.10
C GLN A 35 12.87 17.90 26.03
N GLU A 36 12.81 16.98 25.04
CA GLU A 36 11.84 17.07 23.95
C GLU A 36 10.46 16.55 24.35
N SER A 37 9.44 17.36 24.07
CA SER A 37 8.06 16.95 24.24
C SER A 37 7.62 15.99 23.12
N TYR A 38 6.67 15.11 23.42
CA TYR A 38 6.02 14.28 22.40
C TYR A 38 5.55 15.08 21.16
N LYS A 39 5.06 16.32 21.36
CA LYS A 39 4.58 17.16 20.26
C LYS A 39 5.69 17.47 19.25
N ILE A 40 6.90 17.75 19.73
CA ILE A 40 8.08 18.01 18.89
C ILE A 40 8.49 16.73 18.18
N PHE A 41 8.59 15.61 18.90
CA PHE A 41 8.90 14.30 18.34
C PHE A 41 7.91 13.93 17.22
N ASN A 42 6.61 14.05 17.45
CA ASN A 42 5.58 13.72 16.47
C ASN A 42 5.68 14.60 15.21
N LYS A 43 5.95 15.89 15.37
CA LYS A 43 6.17 16.81 14.23
C LYS A 43 7.40 16.38 13.41
N GLN A 44 8.50 16.02 14.07
CA GLN A 44 9.70 15.54 13.39
C GLN A 44 9.44 14.21 12.68
N ALA A 45 8.79 13.25 13.35
CA ALA A 45 8.41 11.98 12.78
C ALA A 45 7.58 12.13 11.49
N THR A 46 6.56 13.01 11.54
CA THR A 46 5.71 13.31 10.38
C THR A 46 6.51 13.91 9.22
N ASN A 47 7.51 14.74 9.49
CA ASN A 47 8.33 15.34 8.44
C ASN A 47 9.33 14.37 7.78
N LEU A 48 9.55 13.19 8.37
CA LEU A 48 10.48 12.18 7.83
C LEU A 48 9.91 11.33 6.70
N TRP A 49 8.62 11.47 6.35
CA TRP A 49 7.99 10.66 5.31
C TRP A 49 8.77 10.68 3.98
N ASN A 50 9.29 11.83 3.56
CA ASN A 50 10.06 11.95 2.33
C ASN A 50 11.41 11.22 2.41
N VAL A 51 12.07 11.28 3.55
CA VAL A 51 13.34 10.56 3.80
C VAL A 51 13.11 9.05 3.80
N ILE A 52 12.01 8.59 4.40
CA ILE A 52 11.61 7.17 4.39
C ILE A 52 11.36 6.71 2.95
N LYS A 53 10.68 7.52 2.13
CA LYS A 53 10.46 7.22 0.71
C LYS A 53 11.78 7.12 -0.09
N ILE A 54 12.73 8.01 0.17
CA ILE A 54 14.06 7.96 -0.47
C ILE A 54 14.81 6.68 -0.08
N ILE A 55 14.80 6.32 1.22
CA ILE A 55 15.43 5.08 1.72
C ILE A 55 14.77 3.87 1.08
N HIS A 56 13.44 3.82 1.01
CA HIS A 56 12.71 2.74 0.36
C HIS A 56 13.12 2.60 -1.12
N GLY A 57 13.15 3.70 -1.88
CA GLY A 57 13.62 3.68 -3.26
C GLY A 57 15.07 3.19 -3.42
N TYR A 58 15.95 3.60 -2.50
CA TYR A 58 17.34 3.10 -2.48
C TYR A 58 17.40 1.59 -2.23
N LEU A 59 16.64 1.08 -1.28
CA LEU A 59 16.57 -0.35 -0.98
C LEU A 59 16.05 -1.16 -2.17
N LEU A 60 14.99 -0.69 -2.85
CA LEU A 60 14.45 -1.34 -4.04
C LEU A 60 15.47 -1.44 -5.18
N ASN A 61 16.35 -0.43 -5.34
CA ASN A 61 17.40 -0.43 -6.35
C ASN A 61 18.60 -1.30 -5.95
N THR A 62 18.77 -1.64 -4.68
CA THR A 62 19.91 -2.41 -4.16
C THR A 62 19.57 -3.90 -4.02
N ILE A 63 18.32 -4.22 -3.74
CA ILE A 63 17.86 -5.60 -3.55
C ILE A 63 17.44 -6.17 -4.91
N PRO A 64 17.88 -7.36 -5.31
CA PRO A 64 17.38 -8.03 -6.51
C PRO A 64 15.87 -8.26 -6.37
N LEU A 65 15.07 -7.62 -7.20
CA LEU A 65 13.64 -7.80 -7.21
C LEU A 65 13.28 -9.04 -8.03
N ASP A 66 12.35 -9.83 -7.51
CA ASP A 66 11.70 -10.88 -8.27
C ASP A 66 10.83 -10.24 -9.38
N ASN A 67 10.82 -10.85 -10.56
CA ASN A 67 9.95 -10.42 -11.66
C ASN A 67 8.47 -10.76 -11.42
N TRP A 68 8.15 -11.48 -10.34
CA TRP A 68 6.80 -11.81 -9.93
C TRP A 68 6.31 -10.85 -8.87
N LEU A 69 5.28 -10.11 -9.22
CA LEU A 69 4.65 -9.13 -8.34
C LEU A 69 3.23 -9.57 -8.00
N LEU A 70 2.81 -9.27 -6.80
CA LEU A 70 1.44 -9.45 -6.32
C LEU A 70 0.81 -8.07 -6.16
N THR A 71 -0.45 -7.93 -6.55
CA THR A 71 -1.19 -6.68 -6.33
C THR A 71 -2.57 -6.96 -5.77
N ASP A 72 -2.96 -6.13 -4.82
CA ASP A 72 -4.29 -6.15 -4.21
C ASP A 72 -4.70 -4.76 -3.75
N GLY A 73 -6.00 -4.51 -3.75
CA GLY A 73 -6.61 -3.27 -3.31
C GLY A 73 -7.31 -3.42 -1.96
N PHE A 74 -7.10 -2.49 -1.04
CA PHE A 74 -7.80 -2.49 0.24
C PHE A 74 -8.32 -1.11 0.63
N PRO A 75 -9.43 -1.05 1.40
CA PRO A 75 -10.01 0.18 1.88
C PRO A 75 -9.16 0.83 2.96
N LEU A 76 -9.05 2.17 2.91
CA LEU A 76 -8.49 3.02 3.95
C LEU A 76 -9.60 4.01 4.41
N PRO A 77 -10.48 3.60 5.34
CA PRO A 77 -11.55 4.45 5.84
C PRO A 77 -10.99 5.64 6.61
N ILE A 78 -11.57 6.83 6.39
CA ILE A 78 -11.21 8.05 7.13
C ILE A 78 -12.04 8.16 8.41
N CYS A 79 -13.31 7.80 8.32
CA CYS A 79 -14.21 7.85 9.46
C CYS A 79 -15.28 6.77 9.35
N HIS A 80 -16.01 6.55 10.43
CA HIS A 80 -17.16 5.66 10.42
C HIS A 80 -18.19 6.12 9.38
N TYR A 81 -18.71 5.21 8.58
CA TYR A 81 -19.61 5.50 7.45
C TYR A 81 -20.77 6.44 7.81
N ALA A 82 -21.42 6.23 8.96
CA ALA A 82 -22.50 7.07 9.44
C ALA A 82 -22.12 8.55 9.69
N ARG A 83 -20.84 8.86 9.79
CA ARG A 83 -20.31 10.23 9.98
C ARG A 83 -19.80 10.86 8.69
N ALA A 84 -19.75 10.11 7.61
CA ALA A 84 -19.12 10.51 6.35
C ALA A 84 -19.72 11.80 5.78
N SER A 85 -21.04 11.97 5.83
CA SER A 85 -21.75 13.16 5.32
C SER A 85 -21.39 14.46 6.04
N ARG A 86 -20.90 14.37 7.29
CA ARG A 86 -20.48 15.49 8.13
C ARG A 86 -18.96 15.67 8.18
N SER A 87 -18.21 14.75 7.59
CA SER A 87 -16.75 14.83 7.58
C SER A 87 -16.29 15.92 6.62
N THR A 88 -15.46 16.82 7.12
CA THR A 88 -14.75 17.84 6.32
C THR A 88 -13.35 17.40 5.93
N LEU A 89 -12.88 16.28 6.51
CA LEU A 89 -11.54 15.77 6.30
C LEU A 89 -11.42 15.16 4.90
N PHE A 90 -10.53 15.69 4.09
CA PHE A 90 -10.29 15.27 2.69
C PHE A 90 -11.55 15.25 1.80
N LYS A 91 -12.50 16.15 2.05
CA LYS A 91 -13.85 16.14 1.43
C LYS A 91 -13.81 16.00 -0.09
N ASP A 92 -12.89 16.68 -0.77
CA ASP A 92 -12.79 16.71 -2.23
C ASP A 92 -11.83 15.65 -2.82
N LYS A 93 -11.25 14.82 -1.96
CA LYS A 93 -10.24 13.82 -2.35
C LYS A 93 -10.63 12.38 -2.01
N THR A 94 -11.79 12.20 -1.40
CA THR A 94 -12.25 10.90 -0.91
C THR A 94 -13.63 10.57 -1.47
N GLY A 95 -13.97 9.29 -1.48
CA GLY A 95 -15.23 8.80 -2.01
C GLY A 95 -15.89 7.74 -1.13
N PHE A 96 -17.17 7.55 -1.42
CA PHE A 96 -17.92 6.42 -0.88
C PHE A 96 -17.65 5.18 -1.72
N SER A 97 -17.38 4.06 -1.08
CA SER A 97 -17.17 2.79 -1.75
C SER A 97 -17.67 1.61 -0.90
N TYR A 98 -17.50 0.42 -1.45
CA TYR A 98 -17.95 -0.82 -0.84
C TYR A 98 -16.81 -1.85 -0.86
N CYS A 99 -16.53 -2.44 0.29
CA CYS A 99 -15.59 -3.54 0.42
C CYS A 99 -16.35 -4.87 0.45
N ALA A 100 -16.30 -5.62 -0.64
CA ALA A 100 -17.03 -6.87 -0.78
C ALA A 100 -16.56 -7.94 0.24
N ALA A 101 -15.25 -8.02 0.51
CA ALA A 101 -14.67 -8.98 1.45
C ALA A 101 -15.17 -8.77 2.90
N LYS A 102 -15.48 -7.52 3.28
CA LYS A 102 -16.01 -7.17 4.60
C LYS A 102 -17.51 -6.96 4.62
N ASN A 103 -18.17 -7.02 3.44
CA ASN A 103 -19.58 -6.66 3.26
C ASN A 103 -19.91 -5.29 3.89
N GLU A 104 -19.03 -4.31 3.73
CA GLU A 104 -19.11 -3.03 4.43
C GLU A 104 -18.95 -1.85 3.46
N ARG A 105 -19.80 -0.83 3.63
CA ARG A 105 -19.62 0.47 2.98
C ARG A 105 -18.66 1.33 3.77
N TYR A 106 -17.79 2.03 3.07
CA TYR A 106 -16.84 2.93 3.71
C TYR A 106 -16.75 4.27 2.98
N TYR A 107 -16.26 5.27 3.69
CA TYR A 107 -15.90 6.58 3.16
C TYR A 107 -14.42 6.81 3.42
N GLY A 108 -13.65 7.00 2.37
CA GLY A 108 -12.21 7.14 2.50
C GLY A 108 -11.47 6.96 1.18
N PHE A 109 -10.26 6.46 1.30
CA PHE A 109 -9.39 6.14 0.19
C PHE A 109 -9.41 4.63 -0.09
N LYS A 110 -8.94 4.29 -1.28
CA LYS A 110 -8.50 2.95 -1.63
C LYS A 110 -6.98 2.98 -1.77
N VAL A 111 -6.32 1.97 -1.25
CA VAL A 111 -4.88 1.75 -1.42
C VAL A 111 -4.72 0.54 -2.31
N LEU A 112 -3.99 0.70 -3.39
CA LEU A 112 -3.44 -0.40 -4.15
C LEU A 112 -2.01 -0.63 -3.69
N LEU A 113 -1.67 -1.84 -3.30
CA LEU A 113 -0.32 -2.24 -2.93
C LEU A 113 0.25 -3.19 -3.97
N VAL A 114 1.50 -3.00 -4.32
CA VAL A 114 2.27 -3.91 -5.17
C VAL A 114 3.45 -4.43 -4.35
N THR A 115 3.57 -5.75 -4.26
CA THR A 115 4.68 -6.42 -3.54
C THR A 115 5.37 -7.42 -4.44
N THR A 116 6.60 -7.81 -4.11
CA THR A 116 7.22 -9.01 -4.67
C THR A 116 6.52 -10.26 -4.14
N ALA A 117 6.77 -11.41 -4.76
CA ALA A 117 6.29 -12.70 -4.25
C ALA A 117 6.81 -13.01 -2.82
N SER A 118 7.96 -12.46 -2.44
CA SER A 118 8.52 -12.54 -1.07
C SER A 118 7.92 -11.54 -0.08
N GLY A 119 6.96 -10.70 -0.50
CA GLY A 119 6.27 -9.73 0.36
C GLY A 119 6.98 -8.38 0.51
N LEU A 120 8.05 -8.09 -0.25
CA LEU A 120 8.68 -6.77 -0.24
C LEU A 120 7.78 -5.76 -0.96
N PRO A 121 7.34 -4.66 -0.34
CA PRO A 121 6.58 -3.61 -0.99
C PRO A 121 7.40 -2.95 -2.10
N VAL A 122 6.87 -2.96 -3.33
CA VAL A 122 7.50 -2.31 -4.50
C VAL A 122 6.96 -0.90 -4.66
N ASP A 123 5.64 -0.77 -4.69
CA ASP A 123 4.97 0.53 -4.80
C ASP A 123 3.57 0.47 -4.19
N TYR A 124 2.99 1.63 -3.94
CA TYR A 124 1.60 1.76 -3.54
C TYR A 124 0.98 3.01 -4.15
N VAL A 125 -0.30 2.93 -4.46
CA VAL A 125 -1.09 4.06 -4.98
C VAL A 125 -2.30 4.26 -4.08
N ILE A 126 -2.53 5.51 -3.67
CA ILE A 126 -3.67 5.90 -2.84
C ILE A 126 -4.54 6.85 -3.63
N ASP A 127 -5.83 6.58 -3.70
CA ASP A 127 -6.80 7.48 -4.32
C ASP A 127 -8.18 7.33 -3.66
N SER A 128 -9.14 8.10 -4.15
CA SER A 128 -10.53 8.04 -3.70
C SER A 128 -11.06 6.60 -3.66
N GLY A 129 -11.83 6.27 -2.63
CA GLY A 129 -12.34 4.91 -2.42
C GLY A 129 -13.13 4.34 -3.60
N ASN A 130 -13.71 5.18 -4.46
CA ASN A 130 -14.46 4.77 -5.64
C ASN A 130 -13.61 4.63 -6.92
N THR A 131 -12.29 4.88 -6.87
CA THR A 131 -11.40 4.69 -8.02
C THR A 131 -11.27 3.19 -8.35
N ASP A 132 -11.25 2.86 -9.65
CA ASP A 132 -11.06 1.49 -10.13
C ASP A 132 -9.62 1.02 -9.84
N GLU A 133 -9.44 -0.23 -9.38
CA GLU A 133 -8.12 -0.78 -9.05
C GLU A 133 -7.21 -0.91 -10.27
N ARG A 134 -7.78 -1.11 -11.46
CA ARG A 134 -7.04 -1.13 -12.72
C ARG A 134 -6.43 0.24 -13.03
N GLU A 135 -7.18 1.32 -12.77
CA GLU A 135 -6.68 2.68 -12.93
C GLU A 135 -5.55 2.99 -11.93
N LEU A 136 -5.68 2.51 -10.69
CA LEU A 136 -4.61 2.62 -9.69
C LEU A 136 -3.35 1.88 -10.14
N LEU A 137 -3.48 0.67 -10.67
CA LEU A 137 -2.34 -0.13 -11.11
C LEU A 137 -1.60 0.50 -12.30
N LEU A 138 -2.32 1.15 -13.22
CA LEU A 138 -1.68 1.90 -14.32
C LEU A 138 -0.83 3.08 -13.83
N ARG A 139 -1.10 3.59 -12.63
CA ARG A 139 -0.32 4.69 -12.01
C ARG A 139 0.81 4.19 -11.11
N ALA A 140 0.87 2.90 -10.83
CA ALA A 140 1.94 2.31 -10.05
C ALA A 140 3.26 2.27 -10.82
N ASN A 141 4.36 2.51 -10.13
CA ASN A 141 5.70 2.43 -10.70
C ASN A 141 6.20 0.97 -10.66
N LEU A 142 5.94 0.24 -11.74
CA LEU A 142 6.29 -1.17 -11.85
C LEU A 142 7.67 -1.35 -12.48
N PRO A 143 8.50 -2.28 -11.98
CA PRO A 143 9.72 -2.71 -12.66
C PRO A 143 9.38 -3.24 -14.06
N PRO A 144 10.17 -2.90 -15.09
CA PRO A 144 9.93 -3.38 -16.45
C PRO A 144 10.03 -4.91 -16.54
N ASN A 145 9.28 -5.50 -17.46
CA ASN A 145 9.22 -6.95 -17.70
C ASN A 145 8.72 -7.78 -16.50
N SER A 146 7.98 -7.16 -15.57
CA SER A 146 7.39 -7.88 -14.45
C SER A 146 6.10 -8.60 -14.82
N ASN A 147 5.82 -9.71 -14.11
CA ASN A 147 4.56 -10.44 -14.15
C ASN A 147 3.75 -10.05 -12.91
N VAL A 148 2.65 -9.35 -13.10
CA VAL A 148 1.80 -8.86 -12.01
C VAL A 148 0.63 -9.81 -11.83
N ILE A 149 0.52 -10.42 -10.67
CA ILE A 149 -0.58 -11.31 -10.29
C ILE A 149 -1.60 -10.49 -9.50
N GLY A 150 -2.85 -10.52 -9.92
CA GLY A 150 -3.97 -9.89 -9.22
C GLY A 150 -5.23 -10.74 -9.29
N ASP A 151 -6.25 -10.31 -8.56
CA ASP A 151 -7.53 -10.99 -8.53
C ASP A 151 -8.34 -10.81 -9.83
N LYS A 152 -9.57 -11.32 -9.86
CA LYS A 152 -10.49 -11.23 -11.01
C LYS A 152 -10.98 -9.81 -11.31
N GLY A 153 -10.76 -8.85 -10.40
CA GLY A 153 -11.06 -7.44 -10.60
C GLY A 153 -10.18 -6.82 -11.69
N PHE A 154 -8.98 -7.35 -11.90
CA PHE A 154 -8.03 -6.87 -12.91
C PHE A 154 -8.22 -7.48 -14.31
N ILE A 155 -9.28 -8.25 -14.55
CA ILE A 155 -9.57 -8.80 -15.88
C ILE A 155 -9.98 -7.67 -16.84
N GLY A 156 -9.32 -7.58 -18.00
CA GLY A 156 -9.65 -6.65 -19.08
C GLY A 156 -8.57 -6.62 -20.14
N THR A 157 -8.96 -6.81 -21.42
CA THR A 157 -8.00 -6.85 -22.54
C THR A 157 -7.36 -5.49 -22.74
N GLU A 158 -8.16 -4.42 -22.83
CA GLU A 158 -7.68 -3.04 -22.99
C GLU A 158 -6.79 -2.61 -21.84
N PHE A 159 -7.14 -3.00 -20.62
CA PHE A 159 -6.32 -2.73 -19.44
C PHE A 159 -4.97 -3.44 -19.51
N ALA A 160 -4.96 -4.73 -19.86
CA ALA A 160 -3.72 -5.51 -19.97
C ALA A 160 -2.79 -4.95 -21.07
N GLU A 161 -3.35 -4.51 -22.20
CA GLU A 161 -2.61 -3.84 -23.27
C GLU A 161 -2.03 -2.50 -22.80
N SER A 162 -2.82 -1.68 -22.10
CA SER A 162 -2.38 -0.41 -21.55
C SER A 162 -1.25 -0.59 -20.53
N LEU A 163 -1.35 -1.58 -19.65
CA LEU A 163 -0.32 -1.92 -18.68
C LEU A 163 0.99 -2.34 -19.37
N ALA A 164 0.88 -3.19 -20.40
CA ALA A 164 2.03 -3.64 -21.17
C ALA A 164 2.72 -2.48 -21.91
N GLN A 165 1.96 -1.53 -22.45
CA GLN A 165 2.50 -0.37 -23.17
C GLN A 165 3.18 0.63 -22.21
N GLN A 166 2.58 0.88 -21.02
CA GLN A 166 3.08 1.90 -20.10
C GLN A 166 4.27 1.43 -19.26
N SER A 167 4.23 0.20 -18.78
CA SER A 167 5.21 -0.31 -17.81
C SER A 167 5.95 -1.56 -18.28
N GLN A 168 5.69 -2.06 -19.49
CA GLN A 168 6.23 -3.33 -19.99
C GLN A 168 5.92 -4.52 -19.06
N ALA A 169 4.90 -4.38 -18.22
CA ALA A 169 4.46 -5.41 -17.29
C ALA A 169 3.34 -6.26 -17.89
N ARG A 170 3.26 -7.51 -17.48
CA ARG A 170 2.23 -8.45 -17.91
C ARG A 170 1.27 -8.76 -16.79
N MET A 171 -0.03 -8.48 -16.99
CA MET A 171 -1.07 -8.85 -16.03
C MET A 171 -1.41 -10.33 -16.11
N ILE A 172 -1.46 -10.99 -14.96
CA ILE A 172 -1.87 -12.39 -14.78
C ILE A 172 -3.01 -12.43 -13.76
N THR A 173 -4.18 -12.85 -14.21
CA THR A 173 -5.37 -12.95 -13.35
C THR A 173 -5.97 -14.34 -13.44
N GLN A 174 -6.70 -14.75 -12.40
CA GLN A 174 -7.53 -15.96 -12.51
C GLN A 174 -8.56 -15.79 -13.64
N THR A 175 -8.72 -16.81 -14.45
CA THR A 175 -9.77 -16.83 -15.47
C THR A 175 -11.12 -17.17 -14.85
N ARG A 176 -12.18 -16.51 -15.32
CA ARG A 176 -13.55 -16.91 -14.98
C ARG A 176 -13.92 -18.15 -15.79
N SER A 177 -14.78 -19.02 -15.24
CA SER A 177 -15.20 -20.28 -15.88
C SER A 177 -15.84 -20.10 -17.26
N ASN A 178 -16.37 -18.92 -17.55
CA ASN A 178 -17.00 -18.56 -18.83
C ASN A 178 -16.05 -17.91 -19.84
N MET A 179 -14.75 -17.82 -19.55
CA MET A 179 -13.77 -17.24 -20.50
C MET A 179 -13.27 -18.29 -21.50
N LEU A 180 -13.14 -17.88 -22.78
CA LEU A 180 -12.66 -18.72 -23.87
C LEU A 180 -11.20 -19.18 -23.72
N LYS A 181 -10.34 -18.33 -23.16
CA LYS A 181 -8.95 -18.67 -22.82
C LYS A 181 -8.85 -18.89 -21.32
N GLN A 182 -8.50 -20.09 -20.91
CA GLN A 182 -8.24 -20.40 -19.51
C GLN A 182 -6.73 -20.56 -19.28
N ILE A 183 -6.25 -20.05 -18.16
CA ILE A 183 -4.88 -20.34 -17.71
C ILE A 183 -4.77 -21.82 -17.30
N PRO A 184 -3.57 -22.42 -17.46
CA PRO A 184 -3.33 -23.77 -16.97
C PRO A 184 -3.72 -23.94 -15.50
N LYS A 185 -4.32 -25.07 -15.16
CA LYS A 185 -4.76 -25.37 -13.78
C LYS A 185 -3.64 -25.22 -12.74
N SER A 186 -2.39 -25.52 -13.14
CA SER A 186 -1.20 -25.36 -12.31
C SER A 186 -0.91 -23.90 -11.90
N LEU A 187 -1.20 -22.93 -12.77
CA LEU A 187 -1.08 -21.51 -12.45
C LEU A 187 -2.28 -21.01 -11.64
N ASN A 188 -3.47 -21.54 -11.89
CA ASN A 188 -4.69 -21.17 -11.16
C ASN A 188 -4.60 -21.54 -9.66
N SER A 189 -3.88 -22.61 -9.31
CA SER A 189 -3.68 -23.02 -7.92
C SER A 189 -2.63 -22.20 -7.16
N LEU A 190 -1.81 -21.42 -7.87
CA LEU A 190 -0.82 -20.51 -7.25
C LEU A 190 -1.39 -19.13 -6.93
N ILE A 191 -2.58 -18.80 -7.45
CA ILE A 191 -3.23 -17.49 -7.31
C ILE A 191 -4.36 -17.52 -6.24
N VAL A 192 -4.52 -18.62 -5.51
CA VAL A 192 -5.55 -18.77 -4.46
C VAL A 192 -4.97 -18.44 -3.10
#